data_8c1924c39a17534a1821fcc6b240f2ef
#
_entry.id   8c1924c39a17534a1821fcc6b240f2ef
#
_cell.length_a   1.000
_cell.length_b   1.000
_cell.length_c   1.000
_cell.angle_alpha   90.00
_cell.angle_beta   90.00
_cell.angle_gamma   90.00
#
_symmetry.space_group_name_H-M   'P 1'
#
loop_
_entity.id
_entity.type
_entity.pdbx_description
1 polymer ?
#
loop_
_entity_poly.entity_id
_entity_poly.type
_entity_poly.pdbx_seq_one_letter_code
_entity_poly.pdbx_strand_id
1 'polypeptide(L)' 'MTTETKHMVALFVERSYQQWVVRDPEGNFWLLPAVEDPWGQRQPFHPTPETELEPVPGHYTSMLGLPF' A
#
# COMPACT_ATOMS: atom_id res chain seq x y z
N MET A 1 5.93 30.06 1.78
CA MET A 1 6.42 28.70 1.91
C MET A 1 5.42 27.72 1.36
N THR A 2 5.91 26.86 0.54
CA THR A 2 5.04 25.84 -0.03
C THR A 2 5.05 24.63 0.87
N THR A 3 3.90 24.23 1.32
CA THR A 3 3.76 23.02 2.07
C THR A 3 3.23 21.95 1.14
N GLU A 4 4.07 21.02 0.80
CA GLU A 4 3.62 19.88 0.05
C GLU A 4 2.83 18.97 0.97
N THR A 5 1.60 18.74 0.60
CA THR A 5 0.79 17.80 1.33
C THR A 5 1.00 16.42 0.73
N LYS A 6 1.75 15.60 1.44
CA LYS A 6 1.93 14.22 1.03
C LYS A 6 1.13 13.35 1.97
N HIS A 7 0.54 12.33 1.42
CA HIS A 7 -0.14 11.33 2.24
C HIS A 7 0.89 10.49 2.97
N MET A 8 0.56 10.09 4.17
CA MET A 8 1.41 9.14 4.87
C MET A 8 1.35 7.80 4.15
N VAL A 9 2.51 7.18 4.02
CA VAL A 9 2.56 5.81 3.51
C VAL A 9 1.87 4.92 4.52
N ALA A 10 0.97 4.08 4.03
CA ALA A 10 0.24 3.17 4.89
C ALA A 10 0.17 1.80 4.24
N LEU A 11 0.23 0.77 5.07
CA LEU A 11 0.18 -0.60 4.61
C LEU A 11 -1.08 -1.24 5.17
N PHE A 12 -1.75 -2.01 4.32
CA PHE A 12 -3.00 -2.67 4.68
C PHE A 12 -2.98 -4.11 4.19
N VAL A 13 -3.84 -4.92 4.78
CA VAL A 13 -4.17 -6.23 4.23
C VAL A 13 -5.60 -6.14 3.71
N GLU A 14 -5.80 -6.52 2.45
CA GLU A 14 -7.13 -6.62 1.89
C GLU A 14 -7.71 -7.96 2.32
N ARG A 15 -8.84 -7.92 3.01
CA ARG A 15 -9.34 -9.09 3.73
C ARG A 15 -9.92 -10.17 2.84
N SER A 16 -10.54 -9.79 1.71
CA SER A 16 -11.18 -10.76 0.83
C SER A 16 -10.18 -11.72 0.21
N TYR A 17 -9.02 -11.20 -0.19
CA TYR A 17 -8.00 -11.99 -0.87
C TYR A 17 -6.73 -12.15 -0.04
N GLN A 18 -6.69 -11.52 1.14
CA GLN A 18 -5.54 -11.56 2.04
C GLN A 18 -4.26 -11.11 1.35
N GLN A 19 -4.36 -10.03 0.61
CA GLN A 19 -3.22 -9.46 -0.12
C GLN A 19 -2.82 -8.12 0.48
N TRP A 20 -1.53 -7.80 0.32
CA TRP A 20 -1.02 -6.53 0.80
C TRP A 20 -1.42 -5.41 -0.13
N VAL A 21 -1.84 -4.31 0.46
CA VAL A 21 -2.16 -3.08 -0.27
C VAL A 21 -1.38 -1.95 0.38
N VAL A 22 -0.73 -1.13 -0.43
CA VAL A 22 0.02 0.01 0.09
C VAL A 22 -0.56 1.29 -0.49
N ARG A 23 -0.63 2.32 0.34
CA ARG A 23 -0.95 3.67 -0.12
C ARG A 23 0.36 4.46 -0.18
N ASP A 24 0.67 4.98 -1.38
CA ASP A 24 1.90 5.74 -1.57
C ASP A 24 1.75 7.18 -1.09
N PRO A 25 2.84 7.97 -1.09
CA PRO A 25 2.76 9.36 -0.64
C PRO A 25 1.84 10.24 -1.47
N GLU A 26 1.47 9.81 -2.67
CA GLU A 26 0.56 10.55 -3.53
C GLU A 26 -0.89 10.15 -3.33
N GLY A 27 -1.14 9.20 -2.44
CA GLY A 27 -2.48 8.77 -2.14
C GLY A 27 -3.01 7.65 -3.02
N ASN A 28 -2.17 7.09 -3.89
CA ASN A 28 -2.57 5.98 -4.73
C ASN A 28 -2.42 4.66 -4.00
N PHE A 29 -3.33 3.74 -4.29
CA PHE A 29 -3.29 2.40 -3.70
C PHE A 29 -2.72 1.42 -4.71
N TRP A 30 -1.89 0.51 -4.21
CA TRP A 30 -1.24 -0.49 -5.03
C TRP A 30 -1.38 -1.86 -4.37
N LEU A 31 -1.74 -2.85 -5.18
CA LEU A 31 -1.80 -4.23 -4.72
C LEU A 31 -0.43 -4.86 -4.89
N LEU A 32 0.05 -5.49 -3.83
CA LEU A 32 1.37 -6.08 -3.82
C LEU A 32 1.25 -7.60 -3.84
N PRO A 33 1.71 -8.25 -4.91
CA PRO A 33 1.69 -9.71 -4.96
C PRO A 33 2.74 -10.32 -4.03
N ALA A 34 2.55 -11.58 -3.69
CA ALA A 34 3.48 -12.32 -2.84
C ALA A 34 4.60 -12.91 -3.68
N VAL A 35 5.51 -12.04 -4.13
CA VAL A 35 6.64 -12.41 -4.99
C VAL A 35 7.90 -11.74 -4.43
N GLU A 36 9.05 -12.02 -5.04
CA GLU A 36 10.32 -11.49 -4.55
C GLU A 36 10.42 -9.98 -4.65
N ASP A 37 9.79 -9.39 -5.66
CA ASP A 37 9.79 -7.94 -5.84
C ASP A 37 8.35 -7.44 -5.87
N PRO A 38 7.70 -7.34 -4.70
CA PRO A 38 6.28 -6.95 -4.69
C PRO A 38 6.04 -5.58 -5.29
N TRP A 39 6.90 -4.61 -4.98
CA TRP A 39 6.72 -3.26 -5.50
C TRP A 39 6.91 -3.21 -7.01
N GLY A 40 7.90 -3.90 -7.53
CA GLY A 40 8.13 -3.95 -8.97
C GLY A 40 7.00 -4.63 -9.73
N GLN A 41 6.29 -5.54 -9.08
CA GLN A 41 5.20 -6.29 -9.68
C GLN A 41 3.83 -5.77 -9.25
N ARG A 42 3.79 -4.59 -8.66
CA ARG A 42 2.55 -4.04 -8.13
C ARG A 42 1.52 -3.79 -9.22
N GLN A 43 0.25 -3.81 -8.81
CA GLN A 43 -0.85 -3.51 -9.69
C GLN A 43 -1.69 -2.40 -9.08
N PRO A 44 -2.30 -1.54 -9.91
CA PRO A 44 -3.19 -0.51 -9.40
C PRO A 44 -4.35 -1.14 -8.62
N PHE A 45 -4.69 -0.53 -7.50
CA PHE A 45 -5.79 -0.99 -6.68
C PHE A 45 -6.77 0.16 -6.45
N HIS A 46 -8.02 -0.08 -6.68
CA HIS A 46 -9.06 0.93 -6.55
C HIS A 46 -10.05 0.49 -5.47
N PRO A 47 -9.91 0.99 -4.24
CA PRO A 47 -10.82 0.62 -3.18
C PRO A 47 -12.25 1.01 -3.52
N THR A 48 -13.18 0.17 -3.15
CA THR A 48 -14.61 0.44 -3.27
C THR A 48 -15.21 0.54 -1.87
N PRO A 49 -16.45 1.01 -1.73
CA PRO A 49 -17.08 1.04 -0.42
C PRO A 49 -17.16 -0.31 0.26
N GLU A 50 -17.05 -1.39 -0.50
CA GLU A 50 -17.12 -2.74 0.05
C GLU A 50 -15.75 -3.33 0.36
N THR A 51 -14.68 -2.62 -0.02
CA THR A 51 -13.32 -3.08 0.25
C THR A 51 -13.04 -2.98 1.74
N GLU A 52 -12.53 -4.05 2.32
CA GLU A 52 -12.11 -4.05 3.70
C GLU A 52 -10.59 -4.07 3.77
N LEU A 53 -10.01 -2.98 4.23
CA LEU A 53 -8.58 -2.85 4.41
C LEU A 53 -8.26 -2.82 5.89
N GLU A 54 -7.37 -3.71 6.33
CA GLU A 54 -6.97 -3.79 7.71
C GLU A 54 -5.58 -3.19 7.86
N PRO A 55 -5.42 -2.17 8.70
CA PRO A 55 -4.11 -1.53 8.86
C PRO A 55 -3.07 -2.48 9.41
N VAL A 56 -1.84 -2.35 8.94
CA VAL A 56 -0.72 -3.15 9.36
C VAL A 56 0.32 -2.22 9.96
N PRO A 57 1.02 -2.64 11.04
CA PRO A 57 2.06 -1.80 11.61
C PRO A 57 3.09 -1.34 10.58
N GLY A 58 3.47 -0.07 10.67
CA GLY A 58 4.30 0.56 9.64
C GLY A 58 5.68 -0.05 9.47
N HIS A 59 6.20 -0.75 10.51
CA HIS A 59 7.53 -1.33 10.38
C HIS A 59 7.59 -2.45 9.32
N TYR A 60 6.46 -2.98 8.91
CA TYR A 60 6.46 -3.97 7.84
C TYR A 60 6.75 -3.38 6.47
N THR A 61 6.64 -2.06 6.33
CA THR A 61 6.92 -1.45 5.03
C THR A 61 8.36 -1.65 4.59
N SER A 62 9.29 -1.67 5.54
CA SER A 62 10.70 -1.88 5.21
C SER A 62 10.98 -3.27 4.66
N MET A 63 10.12 -4.23 4.94
CA MET A 63 10.29 -5.60 4.48
C MET A 63 9.87 -5.78 3.03
N LEU A 64 9.17 -4.82 2.48
CA LEU A 64 8.60 -4.92 1.14
C LEU A 64 9.46 -4.25 0.08
N GLY A 65 10.56 -3.61 0.47
CA GLY A 65 11.43 -2.95 -0.48
C GLY A 65 10.79 -1.74 -1.14
N LEU A 66 9.94 -1.03 -0.43
CA LEU A 66 9.27 0.14 -0.97
C LEU A 66 10.25 1.28 -1.15
N PRO A 67 10.08 2.10 -2.21
CA PRO A 67 11.03 3.19 -2.52
C PRO A 67 10.82 4.44 -1.67
N PHE A 68 9.94 4.39 -0.72
CA PHE A 68 9.63 5.57 0.11
C PHE A 68 9.43 5.20 1.57
#